data_3124314827fb329b9498cc680e644b55
#
_entry.id   3124314827fb329b9498cc680e644b55
#
_cell.length_a   1.000
_cell.length_b   1.000
_cell.length_c   1.000
_cell.angle_alpha   90.00
_cell.angle_beta   90.00
_cell.angle_gamma   90.00
#
_symmetry.space_group_name_H-M   'P 1'
#
loop_
_entity.id
_entity.type
_entity.pdbx_description
1 polymer ?
#
loop_
_entity_poly.entity_id
_entity_poly.type
_entity_poly.pdbx_seq_one_letter_code
_entity_poly.pdbx_strand_id
1 'polypeptide(L)'
;MHTAVVLFTRDLRVHDNPALARAVAESETVLPLFVLDEGIERTRFGAAENRRAFLLEALADLDASLRALGASLDVRAGDVVLETVRAARDVGATTVFASADVSPYAVAREKRLAAAIDLRLVDGTFVVPAGEVTPTGNDHYQVFSPYHRAWSQVPFGTPETTPTAIRLPPGVVPGPVPAAELVAPVPGGETAGVARAGAWLRSHLEGYGSGGHDAVAADTTSRLSPYLHFGCVSARALAVRAQEHGGEAFVRQLCWRDFYAQILFAQPRTQVDDMRPRGDRWLDDPEALAAWKEGMTGYPLVDAGMRQLRTEGWMHNRARMVAASFLVKDLGIDWREGARHFFDLLLDGDIAQNIGNWQWVAGTGVDTRPNRIYNPTAQLKKLDPEGEYVKRYVPELADVPARAIAEPGLLAPSYPGPIVDHATAVEAFRRRRGLD
;
A
#
# COMPACT_ATOMS: atom_id res chain seq x y z
N MET A 1 24.10 23.66 -22.48
CA MET A 1 22.72 23.08 -22.39
C MET A 1 22.70 22.28 -21.12
N HIS A 2 21.88 22.68 -20.14
CA HIS A 2 21.80 21.96 -18.88
C HIS A 2 20.79 20.81 -19.03
N THR A 3 21.24 19.57 -18.84
CA THR A 3 20.44 18.35 -18.96
C THR A 3 20.30 17.71 -17.59
N ALA A 4 19.10 17.24 -17.25
CA ALA A 4 18.81 16.48 -16.04
C ALA A 4 18.14 15.15 -16.36
N VAL A 5 18.23 14.22 -15.41
CA VAL A 5 17.44 12.99 -15.39
C VAL A 5 16.37 13.11 -14.32
N VAL A 6 15.14 12.66 -14.60
CA VAL A 6 14.11 12.42 -13.59
C VAL A 6 13.97 10.93 -13.43
N LEU A 7 14.39 10.42 -12.28
CA LEU A 7 14.23 9.01 -11.92
C LEU A 7 12.86 8.81 -11.27
N PHE A 8 11.92 8.28 -12.03
CA PHE A 8 10.64 7.84 -11.50
C PHE A 8 10.81 6.58 -10.65
N THR A 9 10.09 6.51 -9.54
CA THR A 9 10.10 5.35 -8.64
C THR A 9 8.68 5.02 -8.17
N ARG A 10 8.18 5.68 -7.13
CA ARG A 10 6.82 5.57 -6.58
C ARG A 10 6.03 6.86 -6.79
N ASP A 11 6.17 7.44 -7.95
CA ASP A 11 5.58 8.71 -8.36
C ASP A 11 5.19 8.68 -9.86
N LEU A 12 4.60 7.56 -10.30
CA LEU A 12 4.28 7.26 -11.70
C LEU A 12 3.13 8.12 -12.22
N ARG A 13 3.38 9.44 -12.31
CA ARG A 13 2.42 10.45 -12.76
C ARG A 13 3.12 11.70 -13.29
N VAL A 14 2.41 12.48 -14.08
CA VAL A 14 2.86 13.80 -14.51
C VAL A 14 2.18 14.95 -13.74
N HIS A 15 0.97 14.73 -13.18
CA HIS A 15 0.27 15.74 -12.40
C HIS A 15 0.77 15.75 -10.94
N ASP A 16 0.97 16.95 -10.40
CA ASP A 16 1.52 17.12 -9.05
C ASP A 16 2.74 16.22 -8.79
N ASN A 17 3.70 16.25 -9.73
CA ASN A 17 4.97 15.57 -9.59
C ASN A 17 6.08 16.60 -9.35
N PRO A 18 6.49 16.85 -8.09
CA PRO A 18 7.47 17.89 -7.76
C PRO A 18 8.86 17.61 -8.35
N ALA A 19 9.28 16.35 -8.47
CA ALA A 19 10.57 16.00 -9.05
C ALA A 19 10.62 16.35 -10.55
N LEU A 20 9.55 16.02 -11.29
CA LEU A 20 9.41 16.36 -12.69
C LEU A 20 9.31 17.87 -12.91
N ALA A 21 8.45 18.56 -12.14
CA ALA A 21 8.26 20.00 -12.24
C ALA A 21 9.56 20.75 -11.99
N ARG A 22 10.31 20.36 -10.96
CA ARG A 22 11.58 20.98 -10.61
C ARG A 22 12.67 20.72 -11.68
N ALA A 23 12.77 19.51 -12.18
CA ALA A 23 13.71 19.17 -13.23
C ALA A 23 13.47 20.00 -14.51
N VAL A 24 12.20 20.16 -14.91
CA VAL A 24 11.82 20.96 -16.09
C VAL A 24 12.09 22.46 -15.86
N ALA A 25 11.88 22.96 -14.64
CA ALA A 25 12.15 24.34 -14.31
C ALA A 25 13.65 24.68 -14.24
N GLU A 26 14.50 23.74 -13.84
CA GLU A 26 15.94 23.93 -13.61
C GLU A 26 16.79 23.48 -14.81
N SER A 27 16.21 22.85 -15.85
CA SER A 27 16.98 22.25 -16.95
C SER A 27 16.39 22.57 -18.32
N GLU A 28 17.23 22.65 -19.34
CA GLU A 28 16.79 22.87 -20.73
C GLU A 28 16.25 21.60 -21.39
N THR A 29 16.80 20.45 -20.99
CA THR A 29 16.39 19.13 -21.44
C THR A 29 16.31 18.16 -20.27
N VAL A 30 15.32 17.26 -20.32
CA VAL A 30 15.06 16.29 -19.24
C VAL A 30 14.88 14.89 -19.84
N LEU A 31 15.57 13.91 -19.28
CA LEU A 31 15.36 12.49 -19.55
C LEU A 31 14.49 11.88 -18.47
N PRO A 32 13.22 11.56 -18.74
CA PRO A 32 12.41 10.73 -17.86
C PRO A 32 12.94 9.29 -17.88
N LEU A 33 13.28 8.75 -16.71
CA LEU A 33 13.90 7.43 -16.55
C LEU A 33 13.12 6.59 -15.56
N PHE A 34 12.88 5.33 -15.89
CA PHE A 34 12.47 4.30 -14.94
C PHE A 34 13.42 3.10 -15.05
N VAL A 35 13.82 2.52 -13.93
CA VAL A 35 14.63 1.31 -13.90
C VAL A 35 13.83 0.18 -13.27
N LEU A 36 13.64 -0.90 -14.05
CA LEU A 36 13.15 -2.17 -13.53
C LEU A 36 14.27 -2.78 -12.67
N ASP A 37 14.15 -2.56 -11.37
CA ASP A 37 15.19 -2.81 -10.39
C ASP A 37 15.20 -4.26 -9.93
N GLU A 38 16.12 -5.06 -10.44
CA GLU A 38 16.33 -6.46 -10.02
C GLU A 38 16.61 -6.59 -8.51
N GLY A 39 17.12 -5.54 -7.87
CA GLY A 39 17.37 -5.51 -6.45
C GLY A 39 16.08 -5.65 -5.63
N ILE A 40 14.95 -5.12 -6.11
CA ILE A 40 13.64 -5.26 -5.46
C ILE A 40 13.19 -6.72 -5.48
N GLU A 41 13.38 -7.43 -6.59
CA GLU A 41 13.01 -8.84 -6.73
C GLU A 41 13.77 -9.75 -5.75
N ARG A 42 15.00 -9.36 -5.38
CA ARG A 42 15.83 -10.07 -4.40
C ARG A 42 15.52 -9.70 -2.95
N THR A 43 14.67 -8.73 -2.70
CA THR A 43 14.29 -8.36 -1.33
C THR A 43 13.40 -9.44 -0.72
N ARG A 44 13.35 -9.46 0.62
CA ARG A 44 12.42 -10.30 1.37
C ARG A 44 10.95 -10.12 0.93
N PHE A 45 10.62 -8.96 0.41
CA PHE A 45 9.28 -8.56 0.02
C PHE A 45 9.03 -8.68 -1.49
N GLY A 46 9.95 -9.18 -2.28
CA GLY A 46 9.89 -9.56 -3.69
C GLY A 46 8.84 -8.91 -4.58
N ALA A 47 8.81 -9.28 -5.82
CA ALA A 47 7.78 -8.80 -6.75
C ALA A 47 6.63 -9.82 -6.85
N ALA A 48 5.39 -9.39 -6.57
CA ALA A 48 4.21 -10.18 -6.90
C ALA A 48 3.83 -9.95 -8.38
N GLU A 49 3.41 -11.01 -9.08
CA GLU A 49 3.08 -10.95 -10.51
C GLU A 49 1.99 -9.92 -10.83
N ASN A 50 0.96 -9.85 -9.99
CA ASN A 50 -0.11 -8.86 -10.15
C ASN A 50 0.38 -7.41 -9.95
N ARG A 51 1.33 -7.17 -9.02
CA ARG A 51 1.97 -5.85 -8.87
C ARG A 51 2.83 -5.51 -10.08
N ARG A 52 3.54 -6.50 -10.63
CA ARG A 52 4.33 -6.33 -11.85
C ARG A 52 3.45 -5.96 -13.03
N ALA A 53 2.30 -6.64 -13.21
CA ALA A 53 1.34 -6.31 -14.25
C ALA A 53 0.82 -4.87 -14.11
N PHE A 54 0.38 -4.47 -12.91
CA PHE A 54 -0.06 -3.10 -12.63
C PHE A 54 1.05 -2.07 -12.89
N LEU A 55 2.29 -2.37 -12.49
CA LEU A 55 3.45 -1.51 -12.73
C LEU A 55 3.67 -1.28 -14.23
N LEU A 56 3.65 -2.33 -15.05
CA LEU A 56 3.88 -2.22 -16.49
C LEU A 56 2.77 -1.43 -17.18
N GLU A 57 1.51 -1.62 -16.79
CA GLU A 57 0.39 -0.78 -17.25
C GLU A 57 0.58 0.69 -16.82
N ALA A 58 1.01 0.93 -15.57
CA ALA A 58 1.28 2.29 -15.08
C ALA A 58 2.44 2.97 -15.81
N LEU A 59 3.48 2.22 -16.19
CA LEU A 59 4.58 2.75 -16.99
C LEU A 59 4.14 3.08 -18.42
N ALA A 60 3.26 2.27 -19.01
CA ALA A 60 2.71 2.54 -20.33
C ALA A 60 1.85 3.82 -20.34
N ASP A 61 1.02 4.01 -19.32
CA ASP A 61 0.21 5.22 -19.13
C ASP A 61 1.09 6.46 -18.88
N LEU A 62 2.15 6.32 -18.07
CA LEU A 62 3.13 7.39 -17.84
C LEU A 62 3.86 7.77 -19.14
N ASP A 63 4.31 6.79 -19.93
CA ASP A 63 4.96 7.06 -21.24
C ASP A 63 4.01 7.78 -22.19
N ALA A 64 2.74 7.38 -22.23
CA ALA A 64 1.73 8.07 -23.04
C ALA A 64 1.53 9.52 -22.59
N SER A 65 1.46 9.77 -21.29
CA SER A 65 1.36 11.12 -20.72
C SER A 65 2.60 11.97 -21.00
N LEU A 66 3.80 11.40 -20.90
CA LEU A 66 5.06 12.07 -21.24
C LEU A 66 5.16 12.38 -22.73
N ARG A 67 4.68 11.49 -23.61
CA ARG A 67 4.61 11.73 -25.07
C ARG A 67 3.71 12.91 -25.41
N ALA A 68 2.60 13.05 -24.72
CA ALA A 68 1.73 14.22 -24.90
C ALA A 68 2.40 15.54 -24.50
N LEU A 69 3.44 15.48 -23.65
CA LEU A 69 4.26 16.62 -23.24
C LEU A 69 5.54 16.78 -24.10
N GLY A 70 5.76 15.94 -25.11
CA GLY A 70 6.92 16.01 -26.02
C GLY A 70 8.14 15.18 -25.60
N ALA A 71 8.00 14.29 -24.60
CA ALA A 71 9.06 13.40 -24.15
C ALA A 71 8.63 11.92 -24.23
N SER A 72 9.51 11.00 -23.90
CA SER A 72 9.24 9.58 -23.73
C SER A 72 9.95 9.06 -22.50
N LEU A 73 9.39 8.04 -21.86
CA LEU A 73 10.01 7.35 -20.75
C LEU A 73 11.15 6.43 -21.26
N ASP A 74 12.36 6.61 -20.73
CA ASP A 74 13.46 5.66 -20.92
C ASP A 74 13.33 4.54 -19.87
N VAL A 75 13.05 3.31 -20.31
CA VAL A 75 12.94 2.17 -19.39
C VAL A 75 14.17 1.28 -19.53
N ARG A 76 14.88 1.10 -18.42
CA ARG A 76 16.05 0.24 -18.32
C ARG A 76 15.80 -0.89 -17.32
N ALA A 77 16.64 -1.92 -17.32
CA ALA A 77 16.59 -3.03 -16.35
C ALA A 77 17.97 -3.26 -15.75
N GLY A 78 18.04 -3.56 -14.46
CA GLY A 78 19.30 -3.84 -13.77
C GLY A 78 19.39 -3.21 -12.37
N ASP A 79 20.62 -2.93 -11.90
CA ASP A 79 20.82 -2.16 -10.66
C ASP A 79 20.45 -0.69 -10.90
N VAL A 80 19.51 -0.20 -10.15
CA VAL A 80 18.92 1.14 -10.34
C VAL A 80 19.97 2.26 -10.26
N VAL A 81 21.00 2.13 -9.40
CA VAL A 81 22.03 3.14 -9.26
C VAL A 81 22.94 3.14 -10.49
N LEU A 82 23.39 1.95 -10.92
CA LEU A 82 24.25 1.82 -12.09
C LEU A 82 23.54 2.30 -13.37
N GLU A 83 22.29 1.89 -13.58
CA GLU A 83 21.56 2.26 -14.78
C GLU A 83 21.19 3.76 -14.78
N THR A 84 20.90 4.36 -13.63
CA THR A 84 20.66 5.82 -13.53
C THR A 84 21.93 6.61 -13.85
N VAL A 85 23.09 6.20 -13.33
CA VAL A 85 24.38 6.85 -13.62
C VAL A 85 24.76 6.68 -15.10
N ARG A 86 24.49 5.51 -15.68
CA ARG A 86 24.71 5.29 -17.15
C ARG A 86 23.80 6.19 -17.96
N ALA A 87 22.50 6.23 -17.66
CA ALA A 87 21.55 7.09 -18.34
C ALA A 87 21.96 8.57 -18.28
N ALA A 88 22.36 9.05 -17.11
CA ALA A 88 22.87 10.41 -16.94
C ALA A 88 24.11 10.67 -17.81
N ARG A 89 25.08 9.75 -17.83
CA ARG A 89 26.28 9.85 -18.66
C ARG A 89 25.97 9.86 -20.14
N ASP A 90 25.05 9.00 -20.60
CA ASP A 90 24.68 8.88 -22.01
C ASP A 90 24.13 10.19 -22.59
N VAL A 91 23.46 11.01 -21.73
CA VAL A 91 22.89 12.30 -22.14
C VAL A 91 23.65 13.52 -21.63
N GLY A 92 24.80 13.31 -20.97
CA GLY A 92 25.60 14.39 -20.40
C GLY A 92 24.95 15.12 -19.23
N ALA A 93 24.01 14.46 -18.53
CA ALA A 93 23.37 15.01 -17.33
C ALA A 93 24.32 14.91 -16.13
N THR A 94 24.33 15.95 -15.30
CA THR A 94 25.09 15.99 -14.05
C THR A 94 24.18 15.89 -12.82
N THR A 95 22.89 16.10 -12.99
CA THR A 95 21.90 16.15 -11.91
C THR A 95 20.79 15.14 -12.16
N VAL A 96 20.39 14.43 -11.10
CA VAL A 96 19.23 13.53 -11.05
C VAL A 96 18.22 14.06 -10.06
N PHE A 97 16.96 14.19 -10.47
CA PHE A 97 15.83 14.48 -9.60
C PHE A 97 15.05 13.21 -9.33
N ALA A 98 14.63 12.98 -8.09
CA ALA A 98 13.80 11.85 -7.71
C ALA A 98 12.90 12.21 -6.52
N SER A 99 11.77 11.53 -6.40
CA SER A 99 10.94 11.64 -5.19
C SER A 99 11.57 10.86 -4.03
N ALA A 100 11.64 11.48 -2.85
CA ALA A 100 12.10 10.85 -1.62
C ALA A 100 11.14 9.73 -1.17
N ASP A 101 11.70 8.64 -0.62
CA ASP A 101 10.93 7.53 -0.05
C ASP A 101 11.48 7.17 1.34
N VAL A 102 10.68 6.47 2.11
CA VAL A 102 10.95 6.11 3.51
C VAL A 102 11.36 4.66 3.72
N SER A 103 11.22 3.81 2.69
CA SER A 103 11.56 2.40 2.83
C SER A 103 13.09 2.23 3.00
N PRO A 104 13.54 1.28 3.84
CA PRO A 104 14.98 1.08 4.04
C PRO A 104 15.74 0.80 2.75
N TYR A 105 15.09 0.11 1.81
CA TYR A 105 15.66 -0.14 0.49
C TYR A 105 15.86 1.17 -0.30
N ALA A 106 14.82 2.01 -0.35
CA ALA A 106 14.87 3.29 -1.06
C ALA A 106 15.90 4.24 -0.45
N VAL A 107 15.92 4.37 0.87
CA VAL A 107 16.92 5.20 1.58
C VAL A 107 18.36 4.74 1.28
N ALA A 108 18.60 3.41 1.25
CA ALA A 108 19.91 2.87 0.89
C ALA A 108 20.27 3.14 -0.59
N ARG A 109 19.30 3.00 -1.50
CA ARG A 109 19.42 3.34 -2.92
C ARG A 109 19.76 4.82 -3.12
N GLU A 110 19.01 5.71 -2.49
CA GLU A 110 19.19 7.16 -2.56
C GLU A 110 20.58 7.57 -2.05
N LYS A 111 21.03 6.98 -0.93
CA LYS A 111 22.38 7.21 -0.41
C LYS A 111 23.48 6.75 -1.39
N ARG A 112 23.32 5.58 -2.03
CA ARG A 112 24.27 5.09 -3.04
C ARG A 112 24.27 6.01 -4.27
N LEU A 113 23.11 6.46 -4.72
CA LEU A 113 22.97 7.32 -5.88
C LEU A 113 23.58 8.71 -5.62
N ALA A 114 23.32 9.31 -4.44
CA ALA A 114 23.91 10.58 -4.03
C ALA A 114 25.43 10.55 -3.92
N ALA A 115 26.02 9.39 -3.64
CA ALA A 115 27.48 9.20 -3.66
C ALA A 115 28.06 9.15 -5.07
N ALA A 116 27.25 8.91 -6.10
CA ALA A 116 27.68 8.70 -7.48
C ALA A 116 27.38 9.89 -8.42
N ILE A 117 26.35 10.69 -8.10
CA ILE A 117 25.90 11.83 -8.92
C ILE A 117 25.21 12.88 -8.05
N ASP A 118 25.09 14.13 -8.53
CA ASP A 118 24.26 15.17 -7.86
C ASP A 118 22.80 14.74 -7.83
N LEU A 119 22.36 14.12 -6.74
CA LEU A 119 20.98 13.68 -6.52
C LEU A 119 20.19 14.76 -5.75
N ARG A 120 19.12 15.21 -6.34
CA ARG A 120 18.15 16.14 -5.72
C ARG A 120 16.87 15.42 -5.39
N LEU A 121 16.70 15.09 -4.12
CA LEU A 121 15.47 14.50 -3.61
C LEU A 121 14.41 15.59 -3.39
N VAL A 122 13.19 15.27 -3.76
CA VAL A 122 12.03 16.16 -3.65
C VAL A 122 10.88 15.41 -2.98
N ASP A 123 10.18 16.07 -2.06
CA ASP A 123 9.02 15.47 -1.41
C ASP A 123 7.81 15.44 -2.35
N GLY A 124 7.27 14.27 -2.62
CA GLY A 124 6.16 14.08 -3.56
C GLY A 124 5.33 12.82 -3.31
N THR A 125 5.76 11.98 -2.35
CA THR A 125 5.17 10.68 -2.09
C THR A 125 4.07 10.72 -1.03
N PHE A 126 4.18 11.62 -0.06
CA PHE A 126 3.30 11.75 1.10
C PHE A 126 2.55 13.08 1.09
N VAL A 127 1.49 13.19 1.92
CA VAL A 127 0.82 14.49 2.13
C VAL A 127 1.72 15.40 2.95
N VAL A 128 2.27 14.86 4.05
CA VAL A 128 3.28 15.51 4.88
C VAL A 128 4.50 14.59 4.92
N PRO A 129 5.69 15.07 4.53
CA PRO A 129 6.92 14.27 4.50
C PRO A 129 7.26 13.67 5.86
N ALA A 130 7.86 12.47 5.84
CA ALA A 130 8.34 11.85 7.07
C ALA A 130 9.46 12.70 7.69
N GLY A 131 9.35 12.96 8.99
CA GLY A 131 10.30 13.82 9.72
C GLY A 131 9.91 15.29 9.78
N GLU A 132 8.97 15.76 8.96
CA GLU A 132 8.46 17.14 9.02
C GLU A 132 7.73 17.43 10.36
N VAL A 133 7.03 16.42 10.87
CA VAL A 133 6.28 16.51 12.13
C VAL A 133 6.89 15.57 13.14
N THR A 134 7.50 16.12 14.20
CA THR A 134 8.12 15.34 15.27
C THR A 134 7.62 15.80 16.66
N PRO A 135 7.49 14.88 17.64
CA PRO A 135 7.13 15.24 19.00
C PRO A 135 8.35 15.83 19.74
N THR A 136 8.11 16.64 20.75
CA THR A 136 9.19 17.16 21.60
C THR A 136 9.94 16.01 22.29
N GLY A 137 11.25 15.95 22.11
CA GLY A 137 12.13 14.97 22.75
C GLY A 137 12.16 13.57 22.13
N ASN A 138 11.50 13.38 20.99
CA ASN A 138 11.55 12.12 20.22
C ASN A 138 11.65 12.43 18.72
N ASP A 139 12.12 11.47 17.94
CA ASP A 139 12.29 11.59 16.49
C ASP A 139 11.03 11.23 15.68
N HIS A 140 10.04 10.60 16.32
CA HIS A 140 8.78 10.22 15.67
C HIS A 140 7.63 10.05 16.67
N TYR A 141 6.41 10.11 16.16
CA TYR A 141 5.20 9.83 16.93
C TYR A 141 4.91 8.32 17.00
N GLN A 142 4.65 7.82 18.20
CA GLN A 142 4.27 6.42 18.46
C GLN A 142 2.76 6.22 18.68
N VAL A 143 1.96 7.28 18.63
CA VAL A 143 0.51 7.23 18.81
C VAL A 143 -0.14 8.12 17.75
N PHE A 144 -1.14 7.57 17.07
CA PHE A 144 -1.78 8.24 15.93
C PHE A 144 -2.47 9.57 16.29
N SER A 145 -3.22 9.65 17.38
CA SER A 145 -4.02 10.86 17.68
C SER A 145 -3.18 12.13 17.89
N PRO A 146 -2.07 12.12 18.66
CA PRO A 146 -1.19 13.28 18.71
C PRO A 146 -0.48 13.56 17.37
N TYR A 147 -0.09 12.52 16.61
CA TYR A 147 0.45 12.71 15.26
C TYR A 147 -0.56 13.42 14.36
N HIS A 148 -1.79 12.91 14.27
CA HIS A 148 -2.84 13.52 13.46
C HIS A 148 -3.10 14.98 13.81
N ARG A 149 -3.07 15.33 15.11
CA ARG A 149 -3.24 16.72 15.55
C ARG A 149 -2.12 17.62 15.03
N ALA A 150 -0.87 17.18 15.12
CA ALA A 150 0.27 17.94 14.63
C ALA A 150 0.30 17.96 13.09
N TRP A 151 0.07 16.83 12.43
CA TRP A 151 0.00 16.68 10.98
C TRP A 151 -1.06 17.60 10.35
N SER A 152 -2.24 17.73 10.99
CA SER A 152 -3.33 18.59 10.51
C SER A 152 -3.04 20.10 10.61
N GLN A 153 -1.96 20.50 11.28
CA GLN A 153 -1.52 21.90 11.33
C GLN A 153 -0.54 22.25 10.21
N VAL A 154 0.00 21.26 9.51
CA VAL A 154 0.90 21.47 8.37
C VAL A 154 0.06 21.85 7.15
N PRO A 155 0.32 23.00 6.52
CA PRO A 155 -0.33 23.32 5.25
C PRO A 155 0.09 22.32 4.16
N PHE A 156 -0.87 21.71 3.47
CA PHE A 156 -0.54 20.74 2.41
C PHE A 156 0.06 21.40 1.15
N GLY A 157 -0.04 22.72 1.06
CA GLY A 157 0.43 23.49 -0.09
C GLY A 157 -0.49 23.31 -1.32
N THR A 158 -0.12 23.98 -2.39
CA THR A 158 -0.80 23.85 -3.68
C THR A 158 -0.14 22.71 -4.46
N PRO A 159 -0.94 21.80 -5.07
CA PRO A 159 -0.39 20.81 -5.99
C PRO A 159 0.44 21.44 -7.10
N GLU A 160 1.53 20.81 -7.48
CA GLU A 160 2.43 21.31 -8.52
C GLU A 160 1.75 21.35 -9.89
N THR A 161 2.00 22.43 -10.60
CA THR A 161 1.50 22.57 -11.98
C THR A 161 2.23 21.59 -12.90
N THR A 162 1.47 20.81 -13.66
CA THR A 162 2.04 19.93 -14.70
C THR A 162 2.80 20.76 -15.73
N PRO A 163 4.04 20.39 -16.08
CA PRO A 163 4.76 21.04 -17.16
C PRO A 163 3.96 21.04 -18.47
N THR A 164 4.01 22.12 -19.23
CA THR A 164 3.30 22.21 -20.52
C THR A 164 4.06 21.52 -21.66
N ALA A 165 5.36 21.37 -21.52
CA ALA A 165 6.23 20.66 -22.48
C ALA A 165 7.49 20.16 -21.78
N ILE A 166 8.02 19.06 -22.27
CA ILE A 166 9.30 18.48 -21.84
C ILE A 166 10.15 18.26 -23.11
N ARG A 167 11.39 18.71 -23.07
CA ARG A 167 12.34 18.53 -24.18
C ARG A 167 13.32 17.41 -23.82
N LEU A 168 13.37 16.35 -24.64
CA LEU A 168 14.38 15.31 -24.51
C LEU A 168 15.77 15.82 -24.92
N PRO A 169 16.84 15.25 -24.34
CA PRO A 169 18.20 15.48 -24.80
C PRO A 169 18.36 15.07 -26.27
N PRO A 170 19.13 15.81 -27.09
CA PRO A 170 19.32 15.48 -28.49
C PRO A 170 19.94 14.10 -28.71
N GLY A 171 19.42 13.34 -29.68
CA GLY A 171 19.96 12.04 -30.10
C GLY A 171 19.67 10.88 -29.14
N VAL A 172 18.93 11.10 -28.06
CA VAL A 172 18.54 10.00 -27.17
C VAL A 172 17.43 9.17 -27.81
N VAL A 173 17.54 7.85 -27.70
CA VAL A 173 16.49 6.89 -28.08
C VAL A 173 16.09 6.17 -26.79
N PRO A 174 14.94 6.56 -26.19
CA PRO A 174 14.48 5.93 -24.96
C PRO A 174 14.22 4.42 -25.12
N GLY A 175 14.57 3.63 -24.10
CA GLY A 175 14.24 2.22 -24.06
C GLY A 175 12.71 2.02 -23.97
N PRO A 176 12.18 0.96 -24.58
CA PRO A 176 10.74 0.74 -24.63
C PRO A 176 10.19 0.32 -23.26
N VAL A 177 8.94 0.67 -22.99
CA VAL A 177 8.18 0.08 -21.89
C VAL A 177 7.88 -1.38 -22.26
N PRO A 178 8.27 -2.37 -21.43
CA PRO A 178 7.94 -3.76 -21.69
C PRO A 178 6.42 -3.99 -21.66
N ALA A 179 5.94 -4.87 -22.53
CA ALA A 179 4.54 -5.27 -22.50
C ALA A 179 4.24 -6.09 -21.23
N ALA A 180 3.05 -5.88 -20.64
CA ALA A 180 2.58 -6.73 -19.57
C ALA A 180 2.16 -8.09 -20.14
N GLU A 181 2.66 -9.19 -19.56
CA GLU A 181 2.27 -10.54 -19.92
C GLU A 181 0.92 -10.94 -19.31
N LEU A 182 0.60 -10.35 -18.17
CA LEU A 182 -0.66 -10.52 -17.45
C LEU A 182 -1.42 -9.20 -17.39
N VAL A 183 -2.73 -9.28 -17.37
CA VAL A 183 -3.60 -8.11 -17.14
C VAL A 183 -3.72 -7.89 -15.63
N ALA A 184 -3.51 -6.67 -15.18
CA ALA A 184 -3.71 -6.34 -13.78
C ALA A 184 -5.20 -6.47 -13.39
N PRO A 185 -5.51 -6.91 -12.14
CA PRO A 185 -6.90 -7.02 -11.67
C PRO A 185 -7.70 -5.70 -11.71
N VAL A 186 -7.00 -4.58 -11.72
CA VAL A 186 -7.56 -3.25 -11.94
C VAL A 186 -6.60 -2.48 -12.87
N PRO A 187 -7.10 -1.62 -13.77
CA PRO A 187 -6.25 -0.87 -14.69
C PRO A 187 -5.18 -0.06 -13.97
N GLY A 188 -3.92 -0.19 -14.37
CA GLY A 188 -2.79 0.59 -13.85
C GLY A 188 -2.74 2.01 -14.43
N GLY A 189 -1.99 2.90 -13.77
CA GLY A 189 -1.65 4.22 -14.30
C GLY A 189 -2.40 5.40 -13.68
N GLU A 190 -1.90 6.59 -13.99
CA GLU A 190 -2.43 7.87 -13.52
C GLU A 190 -3.84 8.14 -14.03
N THR A 191 -4.07 7.89 -15.34
CA THR A 191 -5.35 8.11 -15.99
C THR A 191 -6.48 7.36 -15.29
N ALA A 192 -6.30 6.07 -15.03
CA ALA A 192 -7.28 5.25 -14.34
C ALA A 192 -7.42 5.67 -12.86
N GLY A 193 -6.32 5.98 -12.18
CA GLY A 193 -6.30 6.42 -10.78
C GLY A 193 -7.04 7.74 -10.57
N VAL A 194 -6.80 8.74 -11.42
CA VAL A 194 -7.46 10.06 -11.37
C VAL A 194 -8.94 9.94 -11.68
N ALA A 195 -9.31 9.15 -12.70
CA ALA A 195 -10.72 8.89 -13.04
C ALA A 195 -11.46 8.25 -11.87
N ARG A 196 -10.86 7.22 -11.25
CA ARG A 196 -11.41 6.55 -10.07
C ARG A 196 -11.53 7.49 -8.88
N ALA A 197 -10.48 8.25 -8.57
CA ALA A 197 -10.49 9.23 -7.48
C ALA A 197 -11.61 10.26 -7.68
N GLY A 198 -11.73 10.83 -8.88
CA GLY A 198 -12.76 11.79 -9.21
C GLY A 198 -14.19 11.23 -9.11
N ALA A 199 -14.41 10.01 -9.57
CA ALA A 199 -15.71 9.34 -9.44
C ALA A 199 -16.08 9.11 -7.99
N TRP A 200 -15.14 8.56 -7.19
CA TRP A 200 -15.36 8.24 -5.79
C TRP A 200 -15.58 9.50 -4.94
N LEU A 201 -14.80 10.56 -5.13
CA LEU A 201 -14.97 11.83 -4.40
C LEU A 201 -16.36 12.43 -4.64
N ARG A 202 -16.91 12.32 -5.85
CA ARG A 202 -18.26 12.84 -6.15
C ARG A 202 -19.39 12.03 -5.53
N SER A 203 -19.22 10.73 -5.38
CA SER A 203 -20.35 9.83 -5.03
C SER A 203 -20.30 9.27 -3.62
N HIS A 204 -19.14 9.24 -2.95
CA HIS A 204 -18.98 8.53 -1.68
C HIS A 204 -18.30 9.34 -0.57
N LEU A 205 -17.69 10.50 -0.89
CA LEU A 205 -16.92 11.27 0.10
C LEU A 205 -17.78 11.75 1.28
N GLU A 206 -18.96 12.28 0.99
CA GLU A 206 -19.90 12.80 2.02
C GLU A 206 -20.32 11.72 3.03
N GLY A 207 -20.62 10.50 2.53
CA GLY A 207 -21.03 9.36 3.37
C GLY A 207 -19.89 8.63 4.06
N TYR A 208 -18.65 8.94 3.73
CA TYR A 208 -17.50 8.17 4.21
C TYR A 208 -17.32 8.24 5.73
N GLY A 209 -17.57 9.39 6.35
CA GLY A 209 -17.43 9.61 7.80
C GLY A 209 -18.49 8.94 8.65
N SER A 210 -19.65 8.60 8.09
CA SER A 210 -20.79 8.00 8.79
C SER A 210 -20.77 6.47 8.89
N GLY A 211 -19.64 5.82 8.55
CA GLY A 211 -19.47 4.36 8.68
C GLY A 211 -19.84 3.56 7.43
N GLY A 212 -20.28 4.20 6.35
CA GLY A 212 -20.61 3.52 5.09
C GLY A 212 -19.45 2.74 4.48
N HIS A 213 -18.21 3.08 4.84
CA HIS A 213 -17.00 2.37 4.42
C HIS A 213 -16.73 1.06 5.20
N ASP A 214 -17.54 0.72 6.20
CA ASP A 214 -17.35 -0.49 7.01
C ASP A 214 -18.01 -1.73 6.39
N ALA A 215 -19.01 -1.55 5.54
CA ALA A 215 -19.71 -2.64 4.88
C ALA A 215 -18.79 -3.32 3.85
N VAL A 216 -18.47 -4.60 4.06
CA VAL A 216 -17.53 -5.31 3.19
C VAL A 216 -18.11 -5.67 1.83
N ALA A 217 -19.43 -5.84 1.73
CA ALA A 217 -20.14 -6.18 0.50
C ALA A 217 -20.25 -5.00 -0.46
N ALA A 218 -20.39 -3.80 0.06
CA ALA A 218 -20.55 -2.59 -0.74
C ALA A 218 -19.20 -2.06 -1.25
N ASP A 219 -19.13 -1.68 -2.52
CA ASP A 219 -17.93 -1.03 -3.10
C ASP A 219 -17.94 0.48 -2.79
N THR A 220 -18.03 0.82 -1.51
CA THR A 220 -18.07 2.21 -1.02
C THR A 220 -16.71 2.77 -0.68
N THR A 221 -15.68 1.92 -0.66
CA THR A 221 -14.30 2.35 -0.44
C THR A 221 -13.68 2.91 -1.73
N SER A 222 -12.71 3.80 -1.59
CA SER A 222 -12.07 4.42 -2.75
C SER A 222 -11.30 3.44 -3.63
N ARG A 223 -10.78 2.34 -3.05
CA ARG A 223 -9.83 1.41 -3.69
C ARG A 223 -8.64 2.12 -4.36
N LEU A 224 -8.20 3.25 -3.80
CA LEU A 224 -7.09 4.03 -4.32
C LEU A 224 -5.72 3.55 -3.84
N SER A 225 -5.68 2.56 -2.95
CA SER A 225 -4.43 2.10 -2.35
C SER A 225 -3.38 1.61 -3.36
N PRO A 226 -3.69 0.88 -4.46
CA PRO A 226 -2.70 0.56 -5.49
C PRO A 226 -2.13 1.81 -6.17
N TYR A 227 -2.98 2.76 -6.53
CA TYR A 227 -2.56 4.00 -7.18
C TYR A 227 -1.70 4.90 -6.28
N LEU A 228 -1.99 4.91 -4.97
CA LEU A 228 -1.17 5.59 -3.96
C LEU A 228 0.15 4.84 -3.69
N HIS A 229 0.16 3.52 -3.81
CA HIS A 229 1.37 2.70 -3.67
C HIS A 229 2.38 3.01 -4.77
N PHE A 230 1.93 3.02 -6.03
CA PHE A 230 2.78 3.33 -7.18
C PHE A 230 2.92 4.84 -7.46
N GLY A 231 2.21 5.68 -6.70
CA GLY A 231 2.23 7.13 -6.89
C GLY A 231 1.59 7.60 -8.21
N CYS A 232 0.71 6.78 -8.79
CA CYS A 232 -0.14 7.17 -9.93
C CYS A 232 -1.14 8.26 -9.56
N VAL A 233 -1.48 8.41 -8.27
CA VAL A 233 -2.30 9.49 -7.74
C VAL A 233 -1.51 10.19 -6.64
N SER A 234 -1.46 11.51 -6.69
CA SER A 234 -0.84 12.32 -5.65
C SER A 234 -1.66 12.27 -4.35
N ALA A 235 -1.02 11.84 -3.25
CA ALA A 235 -1.65 11.85 -1.93
C ALA A 235 -1.98 13.29 -1.48
N ARG A 236 -1.10 14.25 -1.78
CA ARG A 236 -1.28 15.68 -1.47
C ARG A 236 -2.47 16.28 -2.23
N ALA A 237 -2.49 16.13 -3.55
CA ALA A 237 -3.59 16.64 -4.37
C ALA A 237 -4.94 16.01 -3.98
N LEU A 238 -4.93 14.73 -3.63
CA LEU A 238 -6.12 14.03 -3.17
C LEU A 238 -6.59 14.56 -1.80
N ALA A 239 -5.66 14.84 -0.86
CA ALA A 239 -5.98 15.41 0.44
C ALA A 239 -6.56 16.83 0.32
N VAL A 240 -5.93 17.70 -0.47
CA VAL A 240 -6.41 19.07 -0.75
C VAL A 240 -7.82 19.02 -1.31
N ARG A 241 -8.03 18.24 -2.37
CA ARG A 241 -9.32 18.11 -3.02
C ARG A 241 -10.41 17.53 -2.10
N ALA A 242 -10.06 16.58 -1.24
CA ALA A 242 -11.00 16.02 -0.27
C ALA A 242 -11.37 17.05 0.81
N GLN A 243 -10.41 17.87 1.29
CA GLN A 243 -10.70 18.95 2.25
C GLN A 243 -11.65 20.01 1.68
N GLU A 244 -11.46 20.42 0.42
CA GLU A 244 -12.33 21.37 -0.25
C GLU A 244 -13.80 20.92 -0.30
N HIS A 245 -14.05 19.61 -0.15
CA HIS A 245 -15.37 19.01 -0.20
C HIS A 245 -15.82 18.42 1.16
N GLY A 246 -15.20 18.82 2.27
CA GLY A 246 -15.60 18.39 3.62
C GLY A 246 -15.25 16.92 3.94
N GLY A 247 -14.20 16.38 3.32
CA GLY A 247 -13.81 14.98 3.43
C GLY A 247 -12.80 14.68 4.53
N GLU A 248 -12.88 15.30 5.71
CA GLU A 248 -11.93 15.16 6.81
C GLU A 248 -11.72 13.70 7.23
N ALA A 249 -12.77 12.90 7.22
CA ALA A 249 -12.69 11.47 7.55
C ALA A 249 -11.83 10.69 6.56
N PHE A 250 -11.86 11.05 5.28
CA PHE A 250 -11.01 10.46 4.26
C PHE A 250 -9.57 11.00 4.35
N VAL A 251 -9.39 12.30 4.54
CA VAL A 251 -8.08 12.91 4.76
C VAL A 251 -7.37 12.26 5.95
N ARG A 252 -8.12 11.93 7.01
CA ARG A 252 -7.59 11.16 8.14
C ARG A 252 -7.03 9.78 7.75
N GLN A 253 -7.54 9.12 6.70
CA GLN A 253 -6.94 7.86 6.21
C GLN A 253 -5.61 8.11 5.48
N LEU A 254 -5.47 9.23 4.78
CA LEU A 254 -4.19 9.63 4.20
C LEU A 254 -3.17 9.95 5.30
N CYS A 255 -3.62 10.57 6.40
CA CYS A 255 -2.78 10.76 7.59
C CYS A 255 -2.32 9.42 8.21
N TRP A 256 -3.14 8.37 8.24
CA TRP A 256 -2.70 7.04 8.67
C TRP A 256 -1.58 6.49 7.79
N ARG A 257 -1.64 6.73 6.48
CA ARG A 257 -0.58 6.34 5.55
C ARG A 257 0.74 7.03 5.92
N ASP A 258 0.72 8.31 6.14
CA ASP A 258 1.89 9.10 6.51
C ASP A 258 2.39 8.73 7.93
N PHE A 259 1.48 8.39 8.84
CA PHE A 259 1.83 7.92 10.19
C PHE A 259 2.66 6.64 10.18
N TYR A 260 2.30 5.63 9.40
CA TYR A 260 3.11 4.43 9.29
C TYR A 260 4.41 4.68 8.53
N ALA A 261 4.40 5.59 7.57
CA ALA A 261 5.60 6.00 6.84
C ALA A 261 6.65 6.64 7.78
N GLN A 262 6.25 7.58 8.65
CA GLN A 262 7.18 8.20 9.59
C GLN A 262 7.73 7.21 10.64
N ILE A 263 6.95 6.17 11.02
CA ILE A 263 7.43 5.11 11.91
C ILE A 263 8.51 4.28 11.20
N LEU A 264 8.24 3.84 9.97
CA LEU A 264 9.22 3.05 9.20
C LEU A 264 10.50 3.84 8.94
N PHE A 265 10.37 5.14 8.65
CA PHE A 265 11.51 6.03 8.42
C PHE A 265 12.40 6.14 9.67
N ALA A 266 11.79 6.39 10.83
CA ALA A 266 12.51 6.51 12.11
C ALA A 266 13.02 5.15 12.65
N GLN A 267 12.27 4.08 12.41
CA GLN A 267 12.58 2.74 12.91
C GLN A 267 12.61 1.70 11.77
N PRO A 268 13.62 1.69 10.90
CA PRO A 268 13.69 0.80 9.74
C PRO A 268 13.61 -0.69 10.07
N ARG A 269 14.05 -1.09 11.28
CA ARG A 269 14.02 -2.48 11.73
C ARG A 269 12.59 -2.99 12.01
N THR A 270 11.59 -2.11 12.13
CA THR A 270 10.19 -2.51 12.34
C THR A 270 9.63 -3.37 11.22
N GLN A 271 10.26 -3.38 10.03
CA GLN A 271 9.89 -4.28 8.94
C GLN A 271 10.12 -5.77 9.27
N VAL A 272 10.95 -6.08 10.27
CA VAL A 272 11.31 -7.44 10.69
C VAL A 272 11.18 -7.66 12.19
N ASP A 273 11.40 -6.62 13.00
CA ASP A 273 11.36 -6.69 14.46
C ASP A 273 10.03 -6.14 14.99
N ASP A 274 9.58 -6.62 16.12
CA ASP A 274 8.43 -6.06 16.82
C ASP A 274 8.72 -4.63 17.30
N MET A 275 7.83 -3.67 16.98
CA MET A 275 7.94 -2.29 17.48
C MET A 275 7.87 -2.26 19.00
N ARG A 276 7.06 -3.12 19.58
CA ARG A 276 6.89 -3.29 21.03
C ARG A 276 6.87 -4.80 21.36
N PRO A 277 8.03 -5.41 21.62
CA PRO A 277 8.12 -6.82 21.95
C PRO A 277 7.24 -7.17 23.16
N ARG A 278 6.47 -8.24 23.05
CA ARG A 278 5.53 -8.72 24.08
C ARG A 278 5.91 -10.06 24.65
N GLY A 279 7.03 -10.62 24.22
CA GLY A 279 7.43 -11.98 24.60
C GLY A 279 6.54 -13.05 23.98
N ASP A 280 5.91 -12.76 22.85
CA ASP A 280 5.04 -13.70 22.15
C ASP A 280 5.78 -14.99 21.79
N ARG A 281 5.12 -16.13 22.07
CA ARG A 281 5.55 -17.45 21.62
C ARG A 281 4.59 -17.90 20.52
N TRP A 282 5.07 -17.79 19.29
CA TRP A 282 4.31 -18.20 18.12
C TRP A 282 4.29 -19.71 17.99
N LEU A 283 3.19 -20.24 17.46
CA LEU A 283 3.02 -21.65 17.15
C LEU A 283 3.53 -21.93 15.73
N ASP A 284 4.10 -23.09 15.54
CA ASP A 284 4.46 -23.63 14.24
C ASP A 284 3.39 -24.67 13.85
N ASP A 285 2.43 -24.21 13.05
CA ASP A 285 1.32 -25.04 12.55
C ASP A 285 1.16 -24.78 11.04
N PRO A 286 1.90 -25.52 10.20
CA PRO A 286 1.86 -25.35 8.76
C PRO A 286 0.52 -25.72 8.13
N GLU A 287 -0.25 -26.65 8.73
CA GLU A 287 -1.57 -27.04 8.21
C GLU A 287 -2.59 -25.92 8.43
N ALA A 288 -2.63 -25.35 9.64
CA ALA A 288 -3.49 -24.21 9.92
C ALA A 288 -3.09 -22.97 9.11
N LEU A 289 -1.79 -22.73 8.91
CA LEU A 289 -1.30 -21.65 8.04
C LEU A 289 -1.72 -21.85 6.59
N ALA A 290 -1.65 -23.06 6.06
CA ALA A 290 -2.10 -23.38 4.71
C ALA A 290 -3.61 -23.18 4.56
N ALA A 291 -4.42 -23.70 5.49
CA ALA A 291 -5.86 -23.52 5.50
C ALA A 291 -6.25 -22.03 5.53
N TRP A 292 -5.54 -21.21 6.34
CA TRP A 292 -5.74 -19.76 6.37
C TRP A 292 -5.38 -19.10 5.04
N LYS A 293 -4.24 -19.43 4.43
CA LYS A 293 -3.81 -18.90 3.13
C LYS A 293 -4.80 -19.22 2.01
N GLU A 294 -5.39 -20.42 2.04
CA GLU A 294 -6.35 -20.88 1.04
C GLU A 294 -7.78 -20.38 1.26
N GLY A 295 -8.08 -19.80 2.42
CA GLY A 295 -9.44 -19.43 2.80
C GLY A 295 -10.32 -20.65 3.03
N MET A 296 -9.83 -21.59 3.84
CA MET A 296 -10.44 -22.88 4.19
C MET A 296 -10.46 -23.08 5.71
N THR A 297 -10.64 -22.00 6.46
CA THR A 297 -10.59 -22.01 7.94
C THR A 297 -11.90 -22.48 8.59
N GLY A 298 -13.00 -22.51 7.84
CA GLY A 298 -14.33 -22.73 8.36
C GLY A 298 -14.95 -21.49 9.04
N TYR A 299 -14.31 -20.34 8.88
CA TYR A 299 -14.82 -19.03 9.30
C TYR A 299 -15.12 -18.17 8.07
N PRO A 300 -16.40 -18.05 7.65
CA PRO A 300 -16.75 -17.53 6.33
C PRO A 300 -16.22 -16.14 5.99
N LEU A 301 -16.16 -15.23 6.96
CA LEU A 301 -15.61 -13.88 6.72
C LEU A 301 -14.08 -13.89 6.51
N VAL A 302 -13.36 -14.76 7.23
CA VAL A 302 -11.91 -14.97 7.05
C VAL A 302 -11.66 -15.54 5.67
N ASP A 303 -12.39 -16.61 5.33
CA ASP A 303 -12.23 -17.34 4.08
C ASP A 303 -12.58 -16.48 2.86
N ALA A 304 -13.67 -15.72 2.94
CA ALA A 304 -14.04 -14.75 1.90
C ALA A 304 -12.95 -13.69 1.69
N GLY A 305 -12.40 -13.16 2.80
CA GLY A 305 -11.29 -12.19 2.73
C GLY A 305 -10.05 -12.76 2.06
N MET A 306 -9.62 -13.96 2.44
CA MET A 306 -8.44 -14.61 1.87
C MET A 306 -8.63 -14.97 0.39
N ARG A 307 -9.83 -15.42 0.01
CA ARG A 307 -10.17 -15.71 -1.40
C ARG A 307 -10.28 -14.43 -2.23
N GLN A 308 -10.82 -13.33 -1.68
CA GLN A 308 -10.79 -12.03 -2.34
C GLN A 308 -9.33 -11.59 -2.60
N LEU A 309 -8.47 -11.69 -1.60
CA LEU A 309 -7.05 -11.34 -1.75
C LEU A 309 -6.40 -12.09 -2.90
N ARG A 310 -6.64 -13.39 -2.99
CA ARG A 310 -6.07 -14.25 -4.03
C ARG A 310 -6.59 -13.93 -5.44
N THR A 311 -7.88 -13.56 -5.56
CA THR A 311 -8.52 -13.32 -6.86
C THR A 311 -8.34 -11.89 -7.37
N GLU A 312 -8.39 -10.89 -6.46
CA GLU A 312 -8.36 -9.48 -6.82
C GLU A 312 -7.02 -8.80 -6.53
N GLY A 313 -6.09 -9.46 -5.81
CA GLY A 313 -4.89 -8.79 -5.28
C GLY A 313 -5.22 -7.65 -4.33
N TRP A 314 -6.44 -7.63 -3.80
CA TRP A 314 -6.96 -6.61 -2.91
C TRP A 314 -7.94 -7.23 -1.92
N MET A 315 -8.05 -6.65 -0.73
CA MET A 315 -8.99 -7.08 0.30
C MET A 315 -9.52 -5.84 1.03
N HIS A 316 -10.81 -5.83 1.34
CA HIS A 316 -11.41 -4.77 2.14
C HIS A 316 -10.73 -4.66 3.52
N ASN A 317 -10.47 -3.43 4.01
CA ASN A 317 -9.72 -3.21 5.26
C ASN A 317 -10.29 -3.98 6.47
N ARG A 318 -11.63 -4.03 6.61
CA ARG A 318 -12.27 -4.78 7.72
C ARG A 318 -12.01 -6.28 7.63
N ALA A 319 -12.02 -6.84 6.43
CA ALA A 319 -11.67 -8.24 6.21
C ALA A 319 -10.19 -8.50 6.52
N ARG A 320 -9.26 -7.58 6.10
CA ARG A 320 -7.82 -7.68 6.47
C ARG A 320 -7.64 -7.75 7.99
N MET A 321 -8.34 -6.89 8.74
CA MET A 321 -8.24 -6.87 10.21
C MET A 321 -8.73 -8.17 10.84
N VAL A 322 -9.84 -8.73 10.36
CA VAL A 322 -10.40 -9.99 10.90
C VAL A 322 -9.51 -11.17 10.53
N ALA A 323 -9.08 -11.28 9.26
CA ALA A 323 -8.19 -12.35 8.79
C ALA A 323 -6.83 -12.32 9.51
N ALA A 324 -6.25 -11.12 9.71
CA ALA A 324 -5.00 -10.96 10.46
C ALA A 324 -5.15 -11.30 11.94
N SER A 325 -6.25 -10.86 12.58
CA SER A 325 -6.54 -11.21 13.97
C SER A 325 -6.69 -12.72 14.14
N PHE A 326 -7.39 -13.38 13.23
CA PHE A 326 -7.56 -14.83 13.26
C PHE A 326 -6.22 -15.56 13.20
N LEU A 327 -5.33 -15.19 12.27
CA LEU A 327 -3.99 -15.79 12.19
C LEU A 327 -3.21 -15.67 13.51
N VAL A 328 -3.14 -14.45 14.05
CA VAL A 328 -2.23 -14.19 15.19
C VAL A 328 -2.84 -14.48 16.55
N LYS A 329 -4.16 -14.37 16.71
CA LYS A 329 -4.84 -14.54 18.00
C LYS A 329 -5.45 -15.92 18.13
N ASP A 330 -6.16 -16.39 17.12
CA ASP A 330 -6.84 -17.68 17.13
C ASP A 330 -5.87 -18.82 16.80
N LEU A 331 -5.12 -18.72 15.70
CA LEU A 331 -4.15 -19.74 15.33
C LEU A 331 -2.79 -19.60 16.06
N GLY A 332 -2.48 -18.43 16.63
CA GLY A 332 -1.22 -18.18 17.33
C GLY A 332 0.02 -18.17 16.44
N ILE A 333 -0.14 -17.99 15.13
CA ILE A 333 0.95 -17.98 14.15
C ILE A 333 1.57 -16.59 14.06
N ASP A 334 2.89 -16.54 13.80
CA ASP A 334 3.66 -15.31 13.69
C ASP A 334 3.05 -14.36 12.64
N TRP A 335 2.83 -13.12 13.03
CA TRP A 335 2.31 -12.07 12.14
C TRP A 335 3.16 -11.88 10.87
N ARG A 336 4.46 -12.23 10.92
CA ARG A 336 5.38 -12.12 9.77
C ARG A 336 5.02 -13.08 8.64
N GLU A 337 4.45 -14.24 8.95
CA GLU A 337 3.96 -15.19 7.95
C GLU A 337 2.75 -14.60 7.20
N GLY A 338 1.82 -14.00 7.95
CA GLY A 338 0.68 -13.33 7.35
C GLY A 338 1.05 -12.09 6.55
N ALA A 339 1.96 -11.27 7.08
CA ALA A 339 2.45 -10.08 6.40
C ALA A 339 3.14 -10.42 5.07
N ARG A 340 3.93 -11.52 5.03
CA ARG A 340 4.55 -12.02 3.81
C ARG A 340 3.51 -12.44 2.80
N HIS A 341 2.55 -13.29 3.21
CA HIS A 341 1.50 -13.77 2.31
C HIS A 341 0.66 -12.63 1.73
N PHE A 342 0.33 -11.63 2.54
CA PHE A 342 -0.34 -10.42 2.04
C PHE A 342 0.53 -9.69 1.02
N PHE A 343 1.82 -9.54 1.32
CA PHE A 343 2.76 -8.85 0.43
C PHE A 343 2.91 -9.56 -0.92
N ASP A 344 2.87 -10.90 -0.92
CA ASP A 344 2.99 -11.70 -2.13
C ASP A 344 1.77 -11.56 -3.06
N LEU A 345 0.60 -11.16 -2.53
CA LEU A 345 -0.65 -11.09 -3.28
C LEU A 345 -1.18 -9.67 -3.51
N LEU A 346 -0.91 -8.73 -2.57
CA LEU A 346 -1.50 -7.39 -2.62
C LEU A 346 -0.92 -6.53 -3.75
N LEU A 347 -1.79 -5.90 -4.54
CA LEU A 347 -1.44 -4.81 -5.47
C LEU A 347 -0.91 -3.58 -4.73
N ASP A 348 -1.49 -3.30 -3.55
CA ASP A 348 -1.13 -2.17 -2.69
C ASP A 348 -0.09 -2.54 -1.62
N GLY A 349 0.77 -3.51 -1.93
CA GLY A 349 1.78 -4.04 -1.01
C GLY A 349 2.84 -3.01 -0.58
N ASP A 350 2.46 -2.01 0.19
CA ASP A 350 3.34 -1.01 0.78
C ASP A 350 3.96 -1.51 2.09
N ILE A 351 5.28 -1.42 2.25
CA ILE A 351 6.00 -1.95 3.42
C ILE A 351 5.52 -1.28 4.71
N ALA A 352 5.44 0.05 4.74
CA ALA A 352 5.03 0.78 5.94
C ALA A 352 3.59 0.42 6.34
N GLN A 353 2.67 0.40 5.37
CA GLN A 353 1.27 0.11 5.62
C GLN A 353 1.05 -1.34 6.01
N ASN A 354 1.62 -2.28 5.27
CA ASN A 354 1.43 -3.70 5.53
C ASN A 354 1.99 -4.08 6.90
N ILE A 355 3.27 -3.80 7.16
CA ILE A 355 3.94 -4.13 8.42
C ILE A 355 3.31 -3.39 9.61
N GLY A 356 3.03 -2.09 9.46
CA GLY A 356 2.43 -1.29 10.53
C GLY A 356 1.06 -1.83 10.96
N ASN A 357 0.21 -2.18 9.99
CA ASN A 357 -1.12 -2.73 10.28
C ASN A 357 -1.06 -4.17 10.82
N TRP A 358 -0.16 -5.02 10.31
CA TRP A 358 0.04 -6.36 10.85
C TRP A 358 0.48 -6.32 12.32
N GLN A 359 1.45 -5.47 12.66
CA GLN A 359 1.89 -5.30 14.04
C GLN A 359 0.81 -4.64 14.92
N TRP A 360 0.00 -3.74 14.34
CA TRP A 360 -1.15 -3.18 15.06
C TRP A 360 -2.14 -4.29 15.47
N VAL A 361 -2.51 -5.18 14.56
CA VAL A 361 -3.40 -6.32 14.86
C VAL A 361 -2.72 -7.32 15.79
N ALA A 362 -1.46 -7.65 15.58
CA ALA A 362 -0.70 -8.54 16.45
C ALA A 362 -0.58 -8.00 17.89
N GLY A 363 -0.66 -6.67 18.09
CA GLY A 363 -0.46 -6.01 19.36
C GLY A 363 1.01 -5.79 19.71
N THR A 364 1.89 -5.97 18.72
CA THR A 364 3.34 -5.67 18.81
C THR A 364 3.68 -4.30 18.23
N GLY A 365 2.68 -3.59 17.70
CA GLY A 365 2.80 -2.26 17.09
C GLY A 365 2.28 -1.13 17.96
N VAL A 366 1.71 -0.13 17.32
CA VAL A 366 1.28 1.15 17.92
C VAL A 366 -0.15 1.15 18.46
N ASP A 367 -0.84 -0.01 18.48
CA ASP A 367 -2.19 -0.10 19.05
C ASP A 367 -2.17 0.20 20.56
N THR A 368 -3.10 1.04 20.98
CA THR A 368 -3.36 1.35 22.40
C THR A 368 -4.14 0.24 23.12
N ARG A 369 -4.70 -0.71 22.37
CA ARG A 369 -5.41 -1.91 22.86
C ARG A 369 -4.82 -3.19 22.28
N PRO A 370 -3.57 -3.54 22.60
CA PRO A 370 -2.79 -4.59 21.92
C PRO A 370 -3.40 -6.01 22.05
N ASN A 371 -4.25 -6.22 23.04
CA ASN A 371 -4.86 -7.51 23.31
C ASN A 371 -6.29 -7.65 22.76
N ARG A 372 -6.71 -6.70 21.90
CA ARG A 372 -8.02 -6.79 21.23
C ARG A 372 -8.08 -8.01 20.32
N ILE A 373 -9.14 -8.79 20.44
CA ILE A 373 -9.43 -9.95 19.60
C ILE A 373 -10.73 -9.68 18.83
N TYR A 374 -10.75 -10.02 17.58
CA TYR A 374 -11.96 -9.96 16.75
C TYR A 374 -12.58 -11.36 16.68
N ASN A 375 -13.82 -11.52 17.18
CA ASN A 375 -14.58 -12.74 16.96
C ASN A 375 -15.06 -12.78 15.51
N PRO A 376 -14.61 -13.74 14.67
CA PRO A 376 -14.91 -13.73 13.23
C PRO A 376 -16.39 -13.85 12.94
N THR A 377 -17.13 -14.69 13.70
CA THR A 377 -18.57 -14.89 13.57
C THR A 377 -19.34 -13.60 13.92
N ALA A 378 -18.98 -12.93 15.01
CA ALA A 378 -19.60 -11.66 15.40
C ALA A 378 -19.29 -10.54 14.41
N GLN A 379 -18.07 -10.52 13.85
CA GLN A 379 -17.70 -9.56 12.81
C GLN A 379 -18.47 -9.81 11.52
N LEU A 380 -18.68 -11.04 11.11
CA LEU A 380 -19.51 -11.37 9.95
C LEU A 380 -20.93 -10.81 10.12
N LYS A 381 -21.60 -11.13 11.23
CA LYS A 381 -22.96 -10.65 11.53
C LYS A 381 -23.08 -9.12 11.50
N LYS A 382 -21.99 -8.42 11.81
CA LYS A 382 -21.92 -6.95 11.80
C LYS A 382 -21.62 -6.36 10.42
N LEU A 383 -20.66 -6.94 9.69
CA LEU A 383 -20.06 -6.34 8.50
C LEU A 383 -20.71 -6.83 7.19
N ASP A 384 -21.34 -7.99 7.22
CA ASP A 384 -22.00 -8.65 6.08
C ASP A 384 -23.25 -9.41 6.55
N PRO A 385 -24.25 -8.72 7.13
CA PRO A 385 -25.43 -9.37 7.73
C PRO A 385 -26.23 -10.19 6.72
N GLU A 386 -26.25 -9.80 5.45
CA GLU A 386 -26.94 -10.52 4.37
C GLU A 386 -26.08 -11.60 3.71
N GLY A 387 -24.79 -11.65 4.05
CA GLY A 387 -23.85 -12.64 3.51
C GLY A 387 -23.46 -12.41 2.05
N GLU A 388 -23.64 -11.23 1.51
CA GLU A 388 -23.35 -10.92 0.10
C GLU A 388 -21.87 -11.02 -0.23
N TYR A 389 -21.03 -10.51 0.67
CA TYR A 389 -19.58 -10.60 0.53
C TYR A 389 -19.10 -12.05 0.61
N VAL A 390 -19.56 -12.78 1.61
CA VAL A 390 -19.23 -14.19 1.78
C VAL A 390 -19.66 -15.00 0.58
N LYS A 391 -20.90 -14.89 0.11
CA LYS A 391 -21.41 -15.63 -1.07
C LYS A 391 -20.64 -15.33 -2.34
N ARG A 392 -20.13 -14.12 -2.48
CA ARG A 392 -19.33 -13.71 -3.65
C ARG A 392 -18.00 -14.46 -3.74
N TYR A 393 -17.34 -14.69 -2.61
CA TYR A 393 -15.98 -15.28 -2.59
C TYR A 393 -15.94 -16.72 -2.08
N VAL A 394 -17.05 -17.22 -1.50
CA VAL A 394 -17.19 -18.59 -1.00
C VAL A 394 -18.40 -19.24 -1.68
N PRO A 395 -18.23 -19.76 -2.91
CA PRO A 395 -19.34 -20.32 -3.68
C PRO A 395 -20.07 -21.46 -2.97
N GLU A 396 -19.39 -22.21 -2.10
CA GLU A 396 -19.97 -23.27 -1.28
C GLU A 396 -21.10 -22.77 -0.36
N LEU A 397 -21.14 -21.46 -0.10
CA LEU A 397 -22.14 -20.82 0.76
C LEU A 397 -23.21 -20.03 -0.01
N ALA A 398 -23.23 -20.09 -1.34
CA ALA A 398 -24.12 -19.29 -2.19
C ALA A 398 -25.61 -19.47 -1.83
N ASP A 399 -26.03 -20.71 -1.56
CA ASP A 399 -27.43 -21.04 -1.27
C ASP A 399 -27.77 -21.03 0.23
N VAL A 400 -26.79 -20.74 1.11
CA VAL A 400 -27.01 -20.71 2.55
C VAL A 400 -27.80 -19.45 2.92
N PRO A 401 -28.89 -19.55 3.69
CA PRO A 401 -29.62 -18.39 4.16
C PRO A 401 -28.76 -17.44 5.01
N ALA A 402 -28.94 -16.13 4.88
CA ALA A 402 -28.16 -15.12 5.58
C ALA A 402 -28.03 -15.38 7.10
N ARG A 403 -29.14 -15.75 7.75
CA ARG A 403 -29.17 -16.08 9.19
C ARG A 403 -28.26 -17.24 9.61
N ALA A 404 -27.92 -18.15 8.69
CA ALA A 404 -27.12 -19.33 8.96
C ALA A 404 -25.70 -19.22 8.40
N ILE A 405 -25.40 -18.18 7.61
CA ILE A 405 -24.13 -18.08 6.85
C ILE A 405 -22.88 -17.99 7.75
N ALA A 406 -23.03 -17.48 8.96
CA ALA A 406 -21.95 -17.38 9.92
C ALA A 406 -21.52 -18.75 10.53
N GLU A 407 -22.45 -19.69 10.57
CA GLU A 407 -22.27 -21.05 11.10
C GLU A 407 -23.10 -22.02 10.24
N PRO A 408 -22.65 -22.29 8.98
CA PRO A 408 -23.47 -22.97 7.98
C PRO A 408 -23.73 -24.46 8.30
N GLY A 409 -22.80 -25.11 8.98
CA GLY A 409 -22.96 -26.51 9.41
C GLY A 409 -23.41 -27.43 8.27
N LEU A 410 -24.46 -28.22 8.52
CA LEU A 410 -25.00 -29.18 7.55
C LEU A 410 -25.66 -28.53 6.32
N LEU A 411 -25.91 -27.22 6.30
CA LEU A 411 -26.45 -26.51 5.13
C LEU A 411 -25.42 -26.35 4.01
N ALA A 412 -24.16 -26.53 4.30
CA ALA A 412 -23.07 -26.47 3.33
C ALA A 412 -22.05 -27.61 3.55
N PRO A 413 -22.39 -28.86 3.21
CA PRO A 413 -21.54 -30.01 3.51
C PRO A 413 -20.18 -29.99 2.78
N SER A 414 -20.05 -29.21 1.72
CA SER A 414 -18.78 -29.00 0.99
C SER A 414 -17.90 -27.90 1.59
N TYR A 415 -18.41 -27.09 2.51
CA TYR A 415 -17.65 -26.07 3.19
C TYR A 415 -17.00 -26.65 4.45
N PRO A 416 -15.71 -26.38 4.75
CA PRO A 416 -15.02 -26.96 5.89
C PRO A 416 -15.63 -26.52 7.22
N GLY A 417 -15.56 -27.41 8.23
CA GLY A 417 -15.80 -27.01 9.61
C GLY A 417 -14.68 -26.10 10.15
N PRO A 418 -14.94 -25.38 11.26
CA PRO A 418 -13.93 -24.53 11.89
C PRO A 418 -12.68 -25.34 12.28
N ILE A 419 -11.49 -24.88 11.85
CA ILE A 419 -10.20 -25.53 12.17
C ILE A 419 -9.76 -25.31 13.63
N VAL A 420 -10.36 -24.33 14.32
CA VAL A 420 -10.13 -24.03 15.73
C VAL A 420 -11.43 -23.53 16.36
N ASP A 421 -11.70 -23.86 17.60
CA ASP A 421 -12.76 -23.24 18.38
C ASP A 421 -12.29 -21.88 18.91
N HIS A 422 -13.03 -20.82 18.56
CA HIS A 422 -12.66 -19.44 18.88
C HIS A 422 -12.54 -19.19 20.39
N ALA A 423 -13.44 -19.74 21.22
CA ALA A 423 -13.41 -19.51 22.67
C ALA A 423 -12.15 -20.13 23.29
N THR A 424 -11.86 -21.37 22.93
CA THR A 424 -10.64 -22.07 23.34
C THR A 424 -9.37 -21.34 22.88
N ALA A 425 -9.37 -20.83 21.64
CA ALA A 425 -8.25 -20.06 21.08
C ALA A 425 -8.00 -18.75 21.85
N VAL A 426 -9.08 -18.02 22.21
CA VAL A 426 -8.99 -16.81 23.03
C VAL A 426 -8.37 -17.07 24.39
N GLU A 427 -8.77 -18.16 25.07
CA GLU A 427 -8.17 -18.55 26.35
C GLU A 427 -6.68 -18.90 26.18
N ALA A 428 -6.35 -19.66 25.14
CA ALA A 428 -4.96 -20.00 24.83
C ALA A 428 -4.11 -18.75 24.54
N PHE A 429 -4.65 -17.79 23.79
CA PHE A 429 -3.98 -16.50 23.54
C PHE A 429 -3.76 -15.73 24.85
N ARG A 430 -4.77 -15.63 25.73
CA ARG A 430 -4.63 -14.95 27.03
C ARG A 430 -3.54 -15.58 27.89
N ARG A 431 -3.53 -16.91 28.00
CA ARG A 431 -2.47 -17.64 28.73
C ARG A 431 -1.08 -17.37 28.15
N ARG A 432 -0.91 -17.41 26.82
CA ARG A 432 0.38 -17.09 26.17
C ARG A 432 0.87 -15.67 26.48
N ARG A 433 -0.06 -14.73 26.67
CA ARG A 433 0.23 -13.32 26.98
C ARG A 433 0.27 -12.99 28.48
N GLY A 434 0.01 -13.97 29.37
CA GLY A 434 -0.04 -13.74 30.83
C GLY A 434 -1.15 -12.76 31.22
N LEU A 435 -2.34 -12.87 30.62
CA LEU A 435 -3.50 -11.98 30.82
C LEU A 435 -4.60 -12.64 31.68
N ASP A 436 -4.33 -13.75 32.30
CA ASP A 436 -5.25 -14.49 33.19
C ASP A 436 -5.28 -13.89 34.60
#